data_19bf573dbafa5fd54ad830aec6ac51b1
#
_entry.id   19bf573dbafa5fd54ad830aec6ac51b1
#
_cell.length_a   1.000
_cell.length_b   1.000
_cell.length_c   1.000
_cell.angle_alpha   90.00
_cell.angle_beta   90.00
_cell.angle_gamma   90.00
#
_symmetry.space_group_name_H-M   'P 1'
#
loop_
_entity.id
_entity.type
_entity.pdbx_description
1 polymer ?
#
loop_
_entity_poly.entity_id
_entity_poly.type
_entity_poly.pdbx_seq_one_letter_code
_entity_poly.pdbx_strand_id
1 'polypeptide(L)'
;MFAKKNVLLCIGLILGGTYCQSLYGQADAAGSGIYTADQAHRGETAYKKQCTSCHGDALDGVGPYPPLSGNDFLSKYEGQPAANLYDLIQKLMPATAPGTLTRPQAADLLAYILSFNKFPTGKTEFPSDEDSLKKLVLPKPAP
;
A
#
# COMPACT_ATOMS: atom_id res chain seq x y z
N MET A 1 -19.64 -36.63 1.77
CA MET A 1 -20.02 -37.67 2.76
C MET A 1 -19.20 -37.41 4.02
N PHE A 2 -19.92 -37.20 5.11
CA PHE A 2 -19.58 -36.98 6.53
C PHE A 2 -19.09 -35.60 6.94
N ALA A 3 -20.08 -34.75 7.25
CA ALA A 3 -19.97 -33.66 8.21
C ALA A 3 -19.75 -34.19 9.63
N LYS A 4 -18.76 -33.71 10.34
CA LYS A 4 -18.66 -33.90 11.80
C LYS A 4 -19.20 -32.68 12.52
N LYS A 5 -20.34 -32.87 13.14
CA LYS A 5 -20.99 -31.98 14.10
C LYS A 5 -20.13 -31.90 15.36
N ASN A 6 -19.67 -30.72 15.73
CA ASN A 6 -19.17 -30.49 17.07
C ASN A 6 -20.33 -30.08 17.97
N VAL A 7 -20.64 -30.98 18.86
CA VAL A 7 -21.66 -30.83 19.92
C VAL A 7 -21.13 -29.87 20.99
N LEU A 8 -21.85 -28.77 21.16
CA LEU A 8 -21.72 -27.92 22.37
C LEU A 8 -22.21 -28.70 23.57
N LEU A 9 -21.35 -28.92 24.56
CA LEU A 9 -21.74 -29.31 25.90
C LEU A 9 -21.59 -28.09 26.84
N CYS A 10 -22.65 -27.34 26.98
CA CYS A 10 -22.79 -26.38 28.07
C CYS A 10 -23.46 -27.09 29.23
N ILE A 11 -22.70 -27.47 30.23
CA ILE A 11 -23.24 -27.85 31.54
C ILE A 11 -23.01 -26.68 32.49
N GLY A 12 -24.12 -26.08 32.93
CA GLY A 12 -24.14 -24.97 33.86
C GLY A 12 -23.84 -25.39 35.30
N LEU A 13 -23.47 -24.49 36.15
CA LEU A 13 -24.19 -24.01 37.31
C LEU A 13 -23.32 -23.03 38.15
N ILE A 14 -23.98 -21.90 38.48
CA ILE A 14 -23.92 -21.15 39.74
C ILE A 14 -22.87 -20.05 39.89
N LEU A 15 -23.39 -18.80 39.91
CA LEU A 15 -22.94 -17.61 40.64
C LEU A 15 -21.49 -17.13 40.37
N GLY A 16 -21.37 -16.35 39.36
CA GLY A 16 -20.17 -15.55 39.12
C GLY A 16 -20.18 -15.12 37.65
N GLY A 17 -20.52 -13.85 37.42
CA GLY A 17 -20.57 -13.32 36.04
C GLY A 17 -19.27 -13.49 35.31
N THR A 18 -19.13 -14.57 34.59
CA THR A 18 -18.09 -14.71 33.57
C THR A 18 -18.53 -13.96 32.32
N TYR A 19 -18.04 -12.74 32.18
CA TYR A 19 -18.04 -12.05 30.91
C TYR A 19 -17.25 -12.91 29.93
N CYS A 20 -17.98 -13.61 29.08
CA CYS A 20 -17.42 -14.22 27.90
C CYS A 20 -17.07 -13.05 26.94
N GLN A 21 -15.87 -12.50 27.12
CA GLN A 21 -15.30 -11.60 26.10
C GLN A 21 -15.07 -12.45 24.87
N SER A 22 -15.98 -12.33 23.92
CA SER A 22 -15.74 -12.78 22.56
C SER A 22 -14.49 -12.05 22.07
N LEU A 23 -13.38 -12.77 22.06
CA LEU A 23 -12.20 -12.39 21.29
C LEU A 23 -12.62 -12.47 19.82
N TYR A 24 -13.37 -11.48 19.36
CA TYR A 24 -13.40 -11.19 17.94
C TYR A 24 -11.98 -10.77 17.62
N GLY A 25 -11.19 -11.71 17.14
CA GLY A 25 -9.91 -11.39 16.52
C GLY A 25 -10.16 -10.29 15.51
N GLN A 26 -9.65 -9.13 15.78
CA GLN A 26 -9.48 -8.12 14.76
C GLN A 26 -8.62 -8.82 13.69
N ALA A 27 -9.26 -9.25 12.63
CA ALA A 27 -8.55 -9.70 11.44
C ALA A 27 -7.67 -8.52 11.03
N ASP A 28 -6.39 -8.72 11.23
CA ASP A 28 -5.37 -7.70 11.00
C ASP A 28 -5.54 -7.14 9.60
N ALA A 29 -6.00 -5.89 9.50
CA ALA A 29 -5.94 -5.11 8.27
C ALA A 29 -4.50 -4.98 7.74
N ALA A 30 -3.51 -5.28 8.58
CA ALA A 30 -2.09 -5.34 8.27
C ALA A 30 -1.67 -6.40 7.24
N GLY A 31 -2.60 -7.23 6.73
CA GLY A 31 -2.30 -8.26 5.71
C GLY A 31 -2.87 -7.98 4.33
N SER A 32 -3.70 -6.96 4.17
CA SER A 32 -4.41 -6.66 2.91
C SER A 32 -3.75 -5.57 2.07
N GLY A 33 -2.59 -5.07 2.47
CA GLY A 33 -1.89 -4.03 1.71
C GLY A 33 -1.26 -4.56 0.42
N ILE A 34 -0.96 -3.64 -0.47
CA ILE A 34 -0.57 -3.91 -1.85
C ILE A 34 0.95 -3.80 -2.11
N TYR A 35 1.74 -3.59 -1.07
CA TYR A 35 3.22 -3.54 -1.12
C TYR A 35 3.80 -4.04 0.20
N THR A 36 5.08 -4.43 0.22
CA THR A 36 5.78 -4.82 1.45
C THR A 36 6.57 -3.65 2.04
N ALA A 37 6.86 -3.71 3.35
CA ALA A 37 7.70 -2.72 4.01
C ALA A 37 9.12 -2.67 3.40
N ASP A 38 9.70 -3.83 3.07
CA ASP A 38 11.02 -3.91 2.45
C ASP A 38 11.04 -3.26 1.06
N GLN A 39 9.96 -3.44 0.29
CA GLN A 39 9.81 -2.79 -1.00
C GLN A 39 9.73 -1.26 -0.85
N ALA A 40 8.95 -0.76 0.08
CA ALA A 40 8.88 0.67 0.37
C ALA A 40 10.23 1.25 0.81
N HIS A 41 11.01 0.52 1.60
CA HIS A 41 12.34 0.95 2.02
C HIS A 41 13.34 1.02 0.85
N ARG A 42 13.30 0.07 -0.10
CA ARG A 42 14.07 0.16 -1.34
C ARG A 42 13.67 1.39 -2.16
N GLY A 43 12.35 1.64 -2.24
CA GLY A 43 11.80 2.81 -2.91
C GLY A 43 12.23 4.13 -2.25
N GLU A 44 12.25 4.22 -0.93
CA GLU A 44 12.77 5.37 -0.19
C GLU A 44 14.21 5.67 -0.56
N THR A 45 15.04 4.63 -0.60
CA THR A 45 16.46 4.77 -0.96
C THR A 45 16.63 5.31 -2.39
N ALA A 46 15.82 4.82 -3.33
CA ALA A 46 15.82 5.30 -4.72
C ALA A 46 15.28 6.74 -4.83
N TYR A 47 14.21 7.05 -4.10
CA TYR A 47 13.59 8.37 -4.06
C TYR A 47 14.57 9.45 -3.59
N LYS A 48 15.26 9.22 -2.49
CA LYS A 48 16.28 10.15 -1.94
C LYS A 48 17.38 10.47 -2.95
N LYS A 49 17.71 9.54 -3.84
CA LYS A 49 18.77 9.74 -4.84
C LYS A 49 18.32 10.48 -6.09
N GLN A 50 17.05 10.33 -6.49
CA GLN A 50 16.62 10.70 -7.84
C GLN A 50 15.40 11.62 -7.89
N CYS A 51 14.66 11.79 -6.80
CA CYS A 51 13.34 12.44 -6.82
C CYS A 51 13.25 13.67 -5.93
N THR A 52 14.00 13.72 -4.81
CA THR A 52 13.88 14.78 -3.79
C THR A 52 14.16 16.18 -4.31
N SER A 53 15.07 16.33 -5.27
CA SER A 53 15.40 17.65 -5.85
C SER A 53 14.20 18.36 -6.50
N CYS A 54 13.22 17.59 -6.97
CA CYS A 54 12.01 18.12 -7.58
C CYS A 54 10.78 17.92 -6.70
N HIS A 55 10.64 16.77 -6.06
CA HIS A 55 9.43 16.44 -5.31
C HIS A 55 9.51 16.70 -3.80
N GLY A 56 10.67 17.19 -3.30
CA GLY A 56 10.90 17.47 -1.89
C GLY A 56 11.15 16.22 -1.04
N ASP A 57 11.80 16.40 0.12
CA ASP A 57 12.02 15.29 1.07
C ASP A 57 10.72 14.83 1.73
N ALA A 58 9.77 15.75 1.90
CA ALA A 58 8.43 15.48 2.43
C ALA A 58 7.40 15.14 1.34
N LEU A 59 7.82 14.87 0.11
CA LEU A 59 6.93 14.63 -1.02
C LEU A 59 5.93 15.78 -1.27
N ASP A 60 6.24 16.97 -0.84
CA ASP A 60 5.40 18.18 -0.88
C ASP A 60 5.58 19.02 -2.14
N GLY A 61 6.51 18.61 -3.01
CA GLY A 61 6.85 19.32 -4.25
C GLY A 61 7.79 20.51 -4.02
N VAL A 62 8.50 20.92 -5.07
CA VAL A 62 9.39 22.09 -5.04
C VAL A 62 9.11 23.00 -6.22
N GLY A 63 8.72 24.23 -6.01
CA GLY A 63 8.42 25.20 -7.08
C GLY A 63 7.31 24.70 -8.01
N PRO A 64 7.57 24.50 -9.34
CA PRO A 64 6.56 24.06 -10.28
C PRO A 64 6.29 22.53 -10.24
N TYR A 65 7.07 21.79 -9.48
CA TYR A 65 6.95 20.32 -9.42
C TYR A 65 5.84 19.91 -8.45
N PRO A 66 4.97 18.97 -8.85
CA PRO A 66 3.79 18.63 -8.07
C PRO A 66 4.16 17.85 -6.81
N PRO A 67 3.35 17.99 -5.74
CA PRO A 67 3.45 17.12 -4.57
C PRO A 67 3.09 15.68 -4.94
N LEU A 68 3.70 14.74 -4.23
CA LEU A 68 3.42 13.30 -4.27
C LEU A 68 2.78 12.82 -2.98
N SER A 69 2.27 13.74 -2.16
CA SER A 69 1.59 13.48 -0.91
C SER A 69 0.43 14.44 -0.68
N GLY A 70 -0.40 14.12 0.32
CA GLY A 70 -1.51 14.98 0.73
C GLY A 70 -2.77 14.82 -0.10
N ASN A 71 -3.77 15.68 0.20
CA ASN A 71 -5.12 15.53 -0.33
C ASN A 71 -5.21 15.61 -1.86
N ASP A 72 -4.43 16.48 -2.49
CA ASP A 72 -4.45 16.64 -3.95
C ASP A 72 -3.92 15.38 -4.66
N PHE A 73 -2.85 14.79 -4.11
CA PHE A 73 -2.33 13.53 -4.60
C PHE A 73 -3.33 12.40 -4.40
N LEU A 74 -3.88 12.26 -3.19
CA LEU A 74 -4.83 11.20 -2.85
C LEU A 74 -6.10 11.28 -3.69
N SER A 75 -6.70 12.47 -3.83
CA SER A 75 -7.92 12.65 -4.63
C SER A 75 -7.74 12.27 -6.10
N LYS A 76 -6.52 12.38 -6.62
CA LYS A 76 -6.20 12.05 -8.01
C LYS A 76 -6.02 10.55 -8.23
N TYR A 77 -5.48 9.82 -7.26
CA TYR A 77 -5.05 8.43 -7.46
C TYR A 77 -5.83 7.40 -6.67
N GLU A 78 -6.51 7.79 -5.58
CA GLU A 78 -7.38 6.88 -4.82
C GLU A 78 -8.47 6.31 -5.72
N GLY A 79 -8.66 5.00 -5.69
CA GLY A 79 -9.66 4.32 -6.52
C GLY A 79 -9.30 4.19 -8.01
N GLN A 80 -8.10 4.65 -8.40
CA GLN A 80 -7.64 4.53 -9.79
C GLN A 80 -6.84 3.23 -9.99
N PRO A 81 -6.77 2.73 -11.24
CA PRO A 81 -5.84 1.65 -11.58
C PRO A 81 -4.40 2.05 -11.23
N ALA A 82 -3.69 1.16 -10.57
CA ALA A 82 -2.29 1.37 -10.19
C ALA A 82 -1.39 1.66 -11.39
N ALA A 83 -1.73 1.10 -12.55
CA ALA A 83 -1.05 1.33 -13.80
C ALA A 83 -0.92 2.83 -14.14
N ASN A 84 -1.91 3.66 -13.81
CA ASN A 84 -1.91 5.08 -14.14
C ASN A 84 -0.71 5.81 -13.52
N LEU A 85 -0.48 5.60 -12.22
CA LEU A 85 0.63 6.23 -11.52
C LEU A 85 1.96 5.52 -11.80
N TYR A 86 1.93 4.18 -11.89
CA TYR A 86 3.10 3.39 -12.23
C TYR A 86 3.71 3.78 -13.59
N ASP A 87 2.88 3.88 -14.62
CA ASP A 87 3.32 4.22 -15.97
C ASP A 87 3.92 5.63 -16.04
N LEU A 88 3.33 6.58 -15.29
CA LEU A 88 3.88 7.92 -15.19
C LEU A 88 5.30 7.87 -14.59
N ILE A 89 5.49 7.14 -13.50
CA ILE A 89 6.81 6.99 -12.86
C ILE A 89 7.78 6.30 -13.82
N GLN A 90 7.42 5.15 -14.35
CA GLN A 90 8.31 4.28 -15.12
C GLN A 90 8.71 4.90 -16.45
N LYS A 91 7.78 5.62 -17.12
CA LYS A 91 8.00 6.15 -18.48
C LYS A 91 8.51 7.58 -18.51
N LEU A 92 8.13 8.41 -17.52
CA LEU A 92 8.37 9.84 -17.54
C LEU A 92 9.32 10.34 -16.43
N MET A 93 9.61 9.51 -15.42
CA MET A 93 10.49 9.90 -14.32
C MET A 93 11.79 9.07 -14.29
N PRO A 94 12.88 9.66 -13.77
CA PRO A 94 13.03 11.07 -13.43
C PRO A 94 12.98 11.93 -14.70
N ALA A 95 12.41 13.13 -14.63
CA ALA A 95 12.20 14.00 -15.80
C ALA A 95 13.50 14.40 -16.52
N THR A 96 14.63 14.33 -15.83
CA THR A 96 15.98 14.54 -16.38
C THR A 96 16.50 13.35 -17.20
N ALA A 97 15.90 12.16 -17.03
CA ALA A 97 16.27 10.92 -17.72
C ALA A 97 15.05 9.98 -17.84
N PRO A 98 14.03 10.35 -18.64
CA PRO A 98 12.81 9.57 -18.77
C PRO A 98 13.06 8.15 -19.28
N GLY A 99 12.31 7.17 -18.74
CA GLY A 99 12.36 5.78 -19.18
C GLY A 99 13.60 5.00 -18.73
N THR A 100 14.47 5.57 -17.88
CA THR A 100 15.67 4.88 -17.37
C THR A 100 15.41 3.97 -16.18
N LEU A 101 14.25 4.13 -15.52
CA LEU A 101 13.86 3.26 -14.41
C LEU A 101 13.49 1.87 -14.95
N THR A 102 14.06 0.85 -14.34
CA THR A 102 13.61 -0.53 -14.56
C THR A 102 12.21 -0.71 -13.95
N ARG A 103 11.48 -1.70 -14.43
CA ARG A 103 10.14 -2.01 -13.92
C ARG A 103 10.12 -2.26 -12.39
N PRO A 104 11.03 -3.06 -11.81
CA PRO A 104 11.10 -3.20 -10.35
C PRO A 104 11.41 -1.90 -9.62
N GLN A 105 12.31 -1.05 -10.14
CA GLN A 105 12.61 0.24 -9.52
C GLN A 105 11.39 1.17 -9.48
N ALA A 106 10.60 1.20 -10.55
CA ALA A 106 9.36 1.98 -10.57
C ALA A 106 8.33 1.44 -9.55
N ALA A 107 8.24 0.12 -9.39
CA ALA A 107 7.38 -0.51 -8.38
C ALA A 107 7.84 -0.18 -6.95
N ASP A 108 9.16 -0.23 -6.68
CA ASP A 108 9.72 0.13 -5.38
C ASP A 108 9.46 1.61 -5.05
N LEU A 109 9.67 2.53 -6.02
CA LEU A 109 9.37 3.95 -5.86
C LEU A 109 7.89 4.21 -5.57
N LEU A 110 7.00 3.52 -6.30
CA LEU A 110 5.57 3.64 -6.05
C LEU A 110 5.20 3.10 -4.67
N ALA A 111 5.76 1.96 -4.24
CA ALA A 111 5.55 1.43 -2.90
C ALA A 111 5.96 2.43 -1.80
N TYR A 112 7.06 3.15 -1.98
CA TYR A 112 7.47 4.21 -1.06
C TYR A 112 6.47 5.37 -1.03
N ILE A 113 6.05 5.88 -2.19
CA ILE A 113 5.06 6.97 -2.29
C ILE A 113 3.75 6.56 -1.61
N LEU A 114 3.28 5.34 -1.82
CA LEU A 114 2.08 4.81 -1.17
C LEU A 114 2.27 4.70 0.35
N SER A 115 3.43 4.22 0.80
CA SER A 115 3.78 4.12 2.22
C SER A 115 3.77 5.49 2.91
N PHE A 116 4.38 6.49 2.28
CA PHE A 116 4.39 7.86 2.78
C PHE A 116 2.96 8.42 2.95
N ASN A 117 2.08 8.09 2.03
CA ASN A 117 0.66 8.44 2.06
C ASN A 117 -0.20 7.49 2.89
N LYS A 118 0.40 6.65 3.74
CA LYS A 118 -0.29 5.76 4.70
C LYS A 118 -1.22 4.73 4.07
N PHE A 119 -0.95 4.31 2.84
CA PHE A 119 -1.60 3.14 2.30
C PHE A 119 -1.19 1.89 3.09
N PRO A 120 -2.07 0.90 3.25
CA PRO A 120 -1.77 -0.25 4.09
C PRO A 120 -0.63 -1.12 3.52
N THR A 121 0.28 -1.51 4.40
CA THR A 121 1.36 -2.46 4.10
C THR A 121 0.83 -3.88 4.06
N GLY A 122 1.26 -4.67 3.10
CA GLY A 122 0.90 -6.07 2.92
C GLY A 122 2.07 -7.04 3.05
N LYS A 123 1.81 -8.28 2.65
CA LYS A 123 2.80 -9.38 2.62
C LYS A 123 3.31 -9.69 1.22
N THR A 124 2.71 -9.08 0.20
CA THR A 124 3.06 -9.27 -1.21
C THR A 124 3.63 -7.97 -1.76
N GLU A 125 4.69 -8.06 -2.53
CA GLU A 125 5.25 -6.89 -3.19
C GLU A 125 4.28 -6.29 -4.22
N PHE A 126 4.34 -4.98 -4.36
CA PHE A 126 3.63 -4.26 -5.42
C PHE A 126 4.11 -4.78 -6.78
N PRO A 127 3.19 -5.15 -7.67
CA PRO A 127 3.56 -5.77 -8.93
C PRO A 127 4.31 -4.80 -9.85
N SER A 128 5.11 -5.38 -10.74
CA SER A 128 5.77 -4.64 -11.81
C SER A 128 5.37 -5.09 -13.22
N ASP A 129 4.50 -6.10 -13.33
CA ASP A 129 3.96 -6.58 -14.59
C ASP A 129 2.67 -5.84 -14.98
N GLU A 130 2.48 -5.67 -16.28
CA GLU A 130 1.40 -4.82 -16.82
C GLU A 130 0.00 -5.36 -16.51
N ASP A 131 -0.18 -6.68 -16.58
CA ASP A 131 -1.49 -7.30 -16.38
C ASP A 131 -1.97 -7.19 -14.94
N SER A 132 -1.06 -7.35 -13.98
CA SER A 132 -1.35 -7.15 -12.55
C SER A 132 -1.62 -5.69 -12.24
N LEU A 133 -0.83 -4.77 -12.79
CA LEU A 133 -0.99 -3.32 -12.58
C LEU A 133 -2.33 -2.78 -13.11
N LYS A 134 -2.82 -3.28 -14.23
CA LYS A 134 -4.12 -2.88 -14.78
C LYS A 134 -5.30 -3.34 -13.92
N LYS A 135 -5.15 -4.47 -13.25
CA LYS A 135 -6.20 -5.05 -12.39
C LYS A 135 -6.17 -4.50 -10.96
N LEU A 136 -5.02 -4.02 -10.53
CA LEU A 136 -4.84 -3.49 -9.18
C LEU A 136 -5.40 -2.07 -9.11
N VAL A 137 -6.37 -1.87 -8.24
CA VAL A 137 -6.92 -0.54 -7.90
C VAL A 137 -6.26 -0.06 -6.61
N LEU A 138 -5.81 1.18 -6.58
CA LEU A 138 -5.24 1.78 -5.38
C LEU A 138 -6.32 1.92 -4.31
N PRO A 139 -6.15 1.30 -3.14
CA PRO A 139 -7.14 1.36 -2.07
C PRO A 139 -7.18 2.76 -1.46
N LYS A 140 -8.13 2.98 -0.59
CA LYS A 140 -8.13 4.17 0.27
C LYS A 140 -7.02 4.07 1.31
N PRO A 141 -6.26 5.16 1.58
CA PRO A 141 -5.30 5.17 2.69
C PRO A 141 -5.99 4.95 4.03
N ALA A 142 -5.22 4.47 5.00
CA ALA A 142 -5.69 4.39 6.38
C ALA A 142 -5.96 5.79 6.94
N PRO A 143 -6.97 5.96 7.79
CA PRO A 143 -7.28 7.23 8.45
C PRO A 143 -6.17 7.70 9.42
#